data_e41c708a2353c25cb1c10cd7f29e5367
#
_entry.id   e41c708a2353c25cb1c10cd7f29e5367
#
_cell.length_a   1.000
_cell.length_b   1.000
_cell.length_c   1.000
_cell.angle_alpha   90.00
_cell.angle_beta   90.00
_cell.angle_gamma   90.00
#
_symmetry.space_group_name_H-M   'P 1'
#
loop_
_entity.id
_entity.type
_entity.pdbx_description
1 polymer ?
#
loop_
_entity_poly.entity_id
_entity_poly.type
_entity_poly.pdbx_seq_one_letter_code
_entity_poly.pdbx_strand_id
1 'polypeptide(L)'
;MQDHNVTKGSSNMKRFSCKSFFSGILATSAFAAAVAAATPAHAAYPDRPIKLIVPWTAAGTVDMVGRALAEKLSDKLGQPVIVENKPGATGQIGSSAVARAEPDGYTLLLMSATVHTVSPNLKPNFPFDPIDGFTVISEVVSFPYVMVVSAESPYKTVADLVKAAKEKPNAISYGSFGPGSGPHLISELFALSTGTKLLHVPYKGAAPAIADVMGGQVTFFIDSLPSPLGQIKGGKLRALAVTTLERSPTVPDVPTMSETLPGFDAIAWLGVAAPPNTPPAIVDKLFKALGEISRDKAYGDRLQAVGLQPVVSKSPQEFRAWLLGQKQYWGDVVRKANIPMVE
;
A
#
# COMPACT_ATOMS: atom_id res chain seq x y z
N MET A 1 -82.66 -2.72 82.39
CA MET A 1 -83.63 -3.47 81.60
C MET A 1 -82.95 -4.01 80.40
N GLN A 2 -82.60 -5.25 80.43
CA GLN A 2 -82.79 -6.27 79.38
C GLN A 2 -82.09 -6.04 78.10
N ASP A 3 -81.45 -6.98 77.43
CA ASP A 3 -81.20 -8.42 77.73
C ASP A 3 -80.05 -8.87 76.73
N HIS A 4 -79.44 -9.95 77.13
CA HIS A 4 -78.51 -10.79 76.45
C HIS A 4 -78.85 -11.19 74.99
N ASN A 5 -77.90 -11.31 74.15
CA ASN A 5 -77.74 -12.60 73.50
C ASN A 5 -76.33 -12.86 72.95
N VAL A 6 -75.85 -14.01 73.28
CA VAL A 6 -74.52 -14.59 72.84
C VAL A 6 -74.79 -15.44 71.60
N THR A 7 -74.04 -15.29 70.56
CA THR A 7 -73.92 -16.33 69.54
C THR A 7 -72.46 -16.57 69.13
N LYS A 8 -72.06 -17.81 69.33
CA LYS A 8 -70.84 -18.46 68.90
C LYS A 8 -70.65 -18.37 67.39
N GLY A 9 -69.55 -17.84 66.91
CA GLY A 9 -69.16 -17.93 65.49
C GLY A 9 -67.82 -18.65 65.35
N SER A 10 -67.90 -19.77 64.68
CA SER A 10 -66.90 -20.77 64.37
C SER A 10 -65.71 -20.18 63.57
N SER A 11 -64.48 -20.42 64.04
CA SER A 11 -63.27 -20.10 63.35
C SER A 11 -62.99 -21.10 62.20
N ASN A 12 -63.11 -20.65 60.96
CA ASN A 12 -62.68 -21.39 59.82
C ASN A 12 -61.24 -20.90 59.39
N MET A 13 -60.27 -21.63 59.86
CA MET A 13 -58.87 -21.40 59.54
C MET A 13 -58.53 -21.99 58.13
N LYS A 14 -58.57 -21.15 57.09
CA LYS A 14 -58.19 -21.62 55.75
C LYS A 14 -56.63 -21.81 55.74
N ARG A 15 -56.24 -23.08 55.60
CA ARG A 15 -54.84 -23.46 55.29
C ARG A 15 -54.42 -22.87 53.94
N PHE A 16 -53.55 -21.82 53.96
CA PHE A 16 -52.87 -21.34 52.77
C PHE A 16 -51.82 -22.38 52.35
N SER A 17 -52.03 -22.98 51.20
CA SER A 17 -51.09 -23.93 50.59
C SER A 17 -49.84 -23.24 50.12
N CYS A 18 -48.71 -23.48 50.77
CA CYS A 18 -47.39 -22.92 50.52
C CYS A 18 -46.67 -23.49 49.26
N LYS A 19 -47.45 -24.19 48.38
CA LYS A 19 -46.86 -24.84 47.16
C LYS A 19 -46.73 -23.94 45.93
N SER A 20 -47.41 -22.81 45.86
CA SER A 20 -47.41 -21.94 44.68
C SER A 20 -46.27 -20.89 44.65
N PHE A 21 -45.58 -20.65 45.78
CA PHE A 21 -44.51 -19.63 45.84
C PHE A 21 -43.14 -20.12 45.34
N PHE A 22 -42.89 -21.44 45.39
CA PHE A 22 -41.61 -22.01 44.93
C PHE A 22 -41.50 -22.20 43.43
N SER A 23 -42.61 -22.32 42.67
CA SER A 23 -42.58 -22.46 41.21
C SER A 23 -42.28 -21.16 40.48
N GLY A 24 -42.58 -19.98 41.06
CA GLY A 24 -42.32 -18.67 40.45
C GLY A 24 -40.83 -18.27 40.47
N ILE A 25 -40.13 -18.66 41.54
CA ILE A 25 -38.70 -18.27 41.71
C ILE A 25 -37.78 -19.08 40.80
N LEU A 26 -38.09 -20.36 40.53
CA LEU A 26 -37.32 -21.19 39.59
C LEU A 26 -37.49 -20.72 38.12
N ALA A 27 -38.67 -20.26 37.73
CA ALA A 27 -38.90 -19.77 36.35
C ALA A 27 -38.21 -18.44 36.07
N THR A 28 -38.15 -17.52 37.05
CA THR A 28 -37.45 -16.24 36.92
C THR A 28 -35.90 -16.41 36.90
N SER A 29 -35.37 -17.38 37.65
CA SER A 29 -33.91 -17.66 37.65
C SER A 29 -33.44 -18.30 36.33
N ALA A 30 -34.28 -19.14 35.70
CA ALA A 30 -33.95 -19.75 34.40
C ALA A 30 -33.98 -18.72 33.26
N PHE A 31 -34.87 -17.73 33.30
CA PHE A 31 -34.92 -16.66 32.30
C PHE A 31 -33.75 -15.69 32.44
N ALA A 32 -33.31 -15.34 33.67
CA ALA A 32 -32.15 -14.50 33.93
C ALA A 32 -30.84 -15.20 33.50
N ALA A 33 -30.74 -16.52 33.66
CA ALA A 33 -29.57 -17.30 33.21
C ALA A 33 -29.51 -17.40 31.66
N ALA A 34 -30.64 -17.45 30.95
CA ALA A 34 -30.70 -17.49 29.50
C ALA A 34 -30.29 -16.12 28.85
N VAL A 35 -30.61 -15.02 29.50
CA VAL A 35 -30.21 -13.67 29.03
C VAL A 35 -28.73 -13.39 29.28
N ALA A 36 -28.13 -13.95 30.35
CA ALA A 36 -26.69 -13.80 30.64
C ALA A 36 -25.79 -14.64 29.70
N ALA A 37 -26.34 -15.65 29.02
CA ALA A 37 -25.61 -16.49 28.05
C ALA A 37 -25.60 -15.94 26.59
N ALA A 38 -26.32 -14.86 26.32
CA ALA A 38 -26.26 -14.17 25.05
C ALA A 38 -25.01 -13.28 25.01
N THR A 39 -23.82 -13.90 24.98
CA THR A 39 -22.61 -13.21 24.51
C THR A 39 -22.90 -12.67 23.10
N PRO A 40 -22.72 -11.37 22.83
CA PRO A 40 -22.85 -10.88 21.47
C PRO A 40 -21.92 -11.71 20.59
N ALA A 41 -22.50 -12.53 19.72
CA ALA A 41 -21.73 -13.16 18.67
C ALA A 41 -21.14 -12.00 17.86
N HIS A 42 -19.86 -11.66 18.10
CA HIS A 42 -19.16 -10.74 17.24
C HIS A 42 -19.24 -11.34 15.84
N ALA A 43 -19.99 -10.66 14.97
CA ALA A 43 -20.06 -11.05 13.57
C ALA A 43 -18.65 -11.25 13.07
N ALA A 44 -18.38 -12.39 12.43
CA ALA A 44 -17.01 -12.72 12.01
C ALA A 44 -16.55 -11.68 10.99
N TYR A 45 -15.49 -10.94 11.31
CA TYR A 45 -14.86 -9.99 10.36
C TYR A 45 -14.54 -10.69 9.03
N PRO A 46 -14.80 -10.05 7.85
CA PRO A 46 -15.62 -8.85 7.68
C PRO A 46 -17.11 -9.20 7.55
N ASP A 47 -17.98 -8.35 8.07
CA ASP A 47 -19.44 -8.45 7.97
C ASP A 47 -20.09 -7.34 7.12
N ARG A 48 -19.24 -6.41 6.62
CA ARG A 48 -19.63 -5.25 5.81
C ARG A 48 -18.53 -4.90 4.81
N PRO A 49 -18.80 -4.01 3.81
CA PRO A 49 -17.81 -3.62 2.83
C PRO A 49 -16.55 -2.97 3.46
N ILE A 50 -15.39 -3.32 2.89
CA ILE A 50 -14.09 -2.78 3.25
C ILE A 50 -13.70 -1.68 2.25
N LYS A 51 -13.13 -0.57 2.73
CA LYS A 51 -12.55 0.48 1.89
C LYS A 51 -11.06 0.26 1.71
N LEU A 52 -10.61 0.24 0.46
CA LEU A 52 -9.18 0.29 0.12
C LEU A 52 -8.85 1.69 -0.37
N ILE A 53 -8.19 2.47 0.48
CA ILE A 53 -7.76 3.83 0.13
C ILE A 53 -6.53 3.74 -0.78
N VAL A 54 -6.66 4.30 -1.97
CA VAL A 54 -5.59 4.48 -2.95
C VAL A 54 -5.19 5.96 -2.93
N PRO A 55 -3.99 6.33 -2.40
CA PRO A 55 -3.60 7.72 -2.20
C PRO A 55 -3.12 8.42 -3.48
N TRP A 56 -3.58 7.96 -4.65
CA TRP A 56 -3.22 8.45 -5.98
C TRP A 56 -4.45 8.64 -6.85
N THR A 57 -4.29 9.40 -7.94
CA THR A 57 -5.36 9.59 -8.93
C THR A 57 -5.75 8.27 -9.60
N ALA A 58 -7.00 8.18 -10.02
CA ALA A 58 -7.49 7.05 -10.79
C ALA A 58 -6.72 6.86 -12.11
N ALA A 59 -6.77 5.65 -12.66
CA ALA A 59 -6.15 5.20 -13.92
C ALA A 59 -4.60 5.17 -13.94
N GLY A 60 -3.93 5.42 -12.82
CA GLY A 60 -2.48 5.20 -12.69
C GLY A 60 -2.14 3.76 -12.26
N THR A 61 -0.84 3.42 -12.26
CA THR A 61 -0.34 2.08 -11.85
C THR A 61 -0.86 1.66 -10.47
N VAL A 62 -0.87 2.57 -9.49
CA VAL A 62 -1.33 2.27 -8.12
C VAL A 62 -2.82 1.99 -8.09
N ASP A 63 -3.64 2.74 -8.83
CA ASP A 63 -5.09 2.53 -8.94
C ASP A 63 -5.40 1.19 -9.64
N MET A 64 -4.69 0.86 -10.71
CA MET A 64 -4.82 -0.41 -11.42
C MET A 64 -4.56 -1.61 -10.49
N VAL A 65 -3.48 -1.57 -9.71
CA VAL A 65 -3.18 -2.59 -8.69
C VAL A 65 -4.25 -2.62 -7.62
N GLY A 66 -4.67 -1.44 -7.12
CA GLY A 66 -5.71 -1.34 -6.10
C GLY A 66 -7.02 -2.00 -6.53
N ARG A 67 -7.47 -1.77 -7.77
CA ARG A 67 -8.70 -2.39 -8.31
C ARG A 67 -8.55 -3.89 -8.53
N ALA A 68 -7.42 -4.35 -9.08
CA ALA A 68 -7.17 -5.78 -9.26
C ALA A 68 -7.10 -6.51 -7.91
N LEU A 69 -6.48 -5.90 -6.91
CA LEU A 69 -6.39 -6.44 -5.56
C LEU A 69 -7.76 -6.44 -4.86
N ALA A 70 -8.53 -5.35 -4.97
CA ALA A 70 -9.86 -5.22 -4.38
C ALA A 70 -10.85 -6.27 -4.92
N GLU A 71 -10.81 -6.54 -6.23
CA GLU A 71 -11.58 -7.62 -6.87
C GLU A 71 -11.27 -8.96 -6.19
N LYS A 72 -10.01 -9.34 -6.11
CA LYS A 72 -9.58 -10.61 -5.52
C LYS A 72 -9.79 -10.70 -4.01
N LEU A 73 -9.61 -9.59 -3.28
CA LEU A 73 -9.93 -9.53 -1.85
C LEU A 73 -11.42 -9.70 -1.60
N SER A 74 -12.28 -9.13 -2.44
CA SER A 74 -13.74 -9.31 -2.33
C SER A 74 -14.13 -10.78 -2.42
N ASP A 75 -13.56 -11.51 -3.38
CA ASP A 75 -13.79 -12.94 -3.56
C ASP A 75 -13.31 -13.75 -2.33
N LYS A 76 -12.13 -13.43 -1.81
CA LYS A 76 -11.52 -14.14 -0.68
C LYS A 76 -12.16 -13.87 0.66
N LEU A 77 -12.66 -12.66 0.88
CA LEU A 77 -13.22 -12.23 2.16
C LEU A 77 -14.74 -12.37 2.21
N GLY A 78 -15.41 -12.55 1.07
CA GLY A 78 -16.87 -12.67 0.98
C GLY A 78 -17.63 -11.36 1.23
N GLN A 79 -16.91 -10.22 1.22
CA GLN A 79 -17.46 -8.88 1.35
C GLN A 79 -16.86 -7.95 0.30
N PRO A 80 -17.60 -6.98 -0.23
CA PRO A 80 -17.07 -6.04 -1.20
C PRO A 80 -15.86 -5.26 -0.66
N VAL A 81 -14.78 -5.19 -1.44
CA VAL A 81 -13.66 -4.29 -1.20
C VAL A 81 -13.73 -3.16 -2.22
N ILE A 82 -13.94 -1.93 -1.74
CA ILE A 82 -14.24 -0.77 -2.57
C ILE A 82 -13.01 0.15 -2.61
N VAL A 83 -12.49 0.40 -3.81
CA VAL A 83 -11.38 1.34 -3.99
C VAL A 83 -11.90 2.78 -3.89
N GLU A 84 -11.27 3.56 -3.01
CA GLU A 84 -11.50 4.99 -2.85
C GLU A 84 -10.20 5.76 -3.13
N ASN A 85 -10.15 6.52 -4.23
CA ASN A 85 -8.99 7.34 -4.57
C ASN A 85 -8.99 8.63 -3.73
N LYS A 86 -7.91 8.85 -2.93
CA LYS A 86 -7.68 10.07 -2.13
C LYS A 86 -6.32 10.67 -2.47
N PRO A 87 -6.17 11.31 -3.64
CA PRO A 87 -4.91 11.90 -4.05
C PRO A 87 -4.60 13.20 -3.29
N GLY A 88 -3.36 13.67 -3.43
CA GLY A 88 -2.90 14.97 -2.95
C GLY A 88 -1.67 14.89 -2.06
N ALA A 89 -0.85 15.95 -2.09
CA ALA A 89 0.43 16.05 -1.38
C ALA A 89 1.32 14.79 -1.55
N THR A 90 1.47 14.31 -2.79
CA THR A 90 2.23 13.10 -3.11
C THR A 90 1.76 11.86 -2.31
N GLY A 91 0.42 11.71 -2.13
CA GLY A 91 -0.19 10.58 -1.44
C GLY A 91 -0.36 10.75 0.09
N GLN A 92 0.14 11.84 0.67
CA GLN A 92 0.07 12.07 2.13
C GLN A 92 -1.37 12.26 2.63
N ILE A 93 -2.27 12.86 1.83
CA ILE A 93 -3.66 13.09 2.23
C ILE A 93 -4.38 11.77 2.45
N GLY A 94 -4.33 10.86 1.49
CA GLY A 94 -4.96 9.54 1.60
C GLY A 94 -4.35 8.70 2.73
N SER A 95 -3.03 8.69 2.86
CA SER A 95 -2.34 7.96 3.93
C SER A 95 -2.67 8.50 5.32
N SER A 96 -2.73 9.84 5.49
CA SER A 96 -3.16 10.47 6.75
C SER A 96 -4.60 10.11 7.13
N ALA A 97 -5.49 9.98 6.15
CA ALA A 97 -6.86 9.58 6.41
C ALA A 97 -6.95 8.17 7.01
N VAL A 98 -6.12 7.24 6.52
CA VAL A 98 -6.06 5.88 7.07
C VAL A 98 -5.36 5.84 8.43
N ALA A 99 -4.27 6.59 8.61
CA ALA A 99 -3.56 6.64 9.90
C ALA A 99 -4.46 7.10 11.07
N ARG A 100 -5.57 7.81 10.77
CA ARG A 100 -6.55 8.33 11.76
C ARG A 100 -7.88 7.57 11.76
N ALA A 101 -8.03 6.55 10.92
CA ALA A 101 -9.25 5.77 10.86
C ALA A 101 -9.35 4.78 12.03
N GLU A 102 -10.56 4.26 12.27
CA GLU A 102 -10.79 3.24 13.30
C GLU A 102 -10.02 1.94 12.97
N PRO A 103 -9.37 1.30 13.96
CA PRO A 103 -8.57 0.10 13.76
C PRO A 103 -9.40 -1.18 13.68
N ASP A 104 -10.53 -1.13 12.97
CA ASP A 104 -11.53 -2.19 12.88
C ASP A 104 -11.38 -3.07 11.61
N GLY A 105 -10.37 -2.77 10.76
CA GLY A 105 -10.08 -3.50 9.53
C GLY A 105 -10.94 -3.11 8.32
N TYR A 106 -11.88 -2.18 8.45
CA TYR A 106 -12.76 -1.77 7.34
C TYR A 106 -12.23 -0.60 6.53
N THR A 107 -11.09 -0.03 6.92
CA THR A 107 -10.36 0.95 6.14
C THR A 107 -8.91 0.48 5.98
N LEU A 108 -8.51 0.18 4.75
CA LEU A 108 -7.17 -0.26 4.41
C LEU A 108 -6.47 0.79 3.55
N LEU A 109 -5.16 0.78 3.55
CA LEU A 109 -4.30 1.63 2.73
C LEU A 109 -3.55 0.78 1.72
N LEU A 110 -3.54 1.19 0.46
CA LEU A 110 -2.53 0.75 -0.49
C LEU A 110 -1.29 1.65 -0.34
N MET A 111 -0.30 1.16 0.41
CA MET A 111 0.98 1.84 0.65
C MET A 111 1.84 1.88 -0.61
N SER A 112 2.75 2.85 -0.68
CA SER A 112 3.74 2.93 -1.77
C SER A 112 5.10 3.40 -1.27
N ALA A 113 6.15 3.03 -2.00
CA ALA A 113 7.54 3.43 -1.73
C ALA A 113 7.68 4.95 -1.53
N THR A 114 7.10 5.72 -2.44
CA THR A 114 7.19 7.18 -2.43
C THR A 114 6.71 7.79 -1.11
N VAL A 115 5.54 7.36 -0.61
CA VAL A 115 4.94 7.95 0.61
C VAL A 115 5.62 7.48 1.88
N HIS A 116 6.01 6.20 1.95
CA HIS A 116 6.37 5.59 3.23
C HIS A 116 7.87 5.44 3.46
N THR A 117 8.67 5.39 2.39
CA THR A 117 10.12 5.21 2.53
C THR A 117 10.96 6.33 1.92
N VAL A 118 10.41 7.08 0.96
CA VAL A 118 11.13 8.14 0.24
C VAL A 118 10.82 9.53 0.79
N SER A 119 9.56 9.99 0.68
CA SER A 119 9.15 11.35 1.06
C SER A 119 9.43 11.75 2.51
N PRO A 120 9.40 10.84 3.50
CA PRO A 120 9.75 11.19 4.87
C PRO A 120 11.18 11.69 5.07
N ASN A 121 12.09 11.33 4.14
CA ASN A 121 13.48 11.79 4.17
C ASN A 121 13.68 13.17 3.51
N LEU A 122 12.65 13.72 2.91
CA LEU A 122 12.69 14.99 2.19
C LEU A 122 11.87 16.10 2.87
N LYS A 123 11.05 15.73 3.86
CA LYS A 123 10.15 16.66 4.56
C LYS A 123 10.43 16.64 6.05
N PRO A 124 10.87 17.75 6.66
CA PRO A 124 11.14 17.83 8.11
C PRO A 124 9.89 17.54 8.95
N ASN A 125 8.72 18.03 8.49
CA ASN A 125 7.43 17.91 9.17
C ASN A 125 6.51 16.94 8.42
N PHE A 126 6.83 15.64 8.46
CA PHE A 126 5.96 14.65 7.85
C PHE A 126 4.70 14.45 8.71
N PRO A 127 3.48 14.41 8.13
CA PRO A 127 2.23 14.54 8.90
C PRO A 127 1.84 13.32 9.73
N PHE A 128 2.57 12.22 9.64
CA PHE A 128 2.36 10.96 10.39
C PHE A 128 3.67 10.16 10.43
N ASP A 129 3.77 9.20 11.36
CA ASP A 129 4.86 8.22 11.25
C ASP A 129 4.63 7.33 10.03
N PRO A 130 5.56 7.30 9.05
CA PRO A 130 5.33 6.63 7.78
C PRO A 130 5.23 5.10 7.85
N ILE A 131 5.72 4.50 8.94
CA ILE A 131 5.72 3.05 9.14
C ILE A 131 4.95 2.69 10.40
N ASP A 132 5.31 3.24 11.55
CA ASP A 132 4.70 2.90 12.85
C ASP A 132 3.35 3.60 13.07
N GLY A 133 3.01 4.59 12.25
CA GLY A 133 1.65 5.15 12.15
C GLY A 133 0.63 4.22 11.49
N PHE A 134 1.00 2.96 11.18
CA PHE A 134 0.16 1.95 10.56
C PHE A 134 0.41 0.57 11.14
N THR A 135 -0.57 -0.30 11.03
CA THR A 135 -0.39 -1.75 11.14
C THR A 135 -0.11 -2.29 9.74
N VAL A 136 1.16 -2.50 9.41
CA VAL A 136 1.54 -3.02 8.09
C VAL A 136 1.18 -4.50 7.97
N ILE A 137 0.72 -4.93 6.79
CA ILE A 137 0.23 -6.30 6.58
C ILE A 137 1.16 -7.07 5.65
N SER A 138 1.33 -6.62 4.41
CA SER A 138 2.19 -7.29 3.44
C SER A 138 2.55 -6.37 2.28
N GLU A 139 3.71 -6.55 1.69
CA GLU A 139 3.95 -6.20 0.29
C GLU A 139 3.01 -7.03 -0.59
N VAL A 140 2.52 -6.46 -1.70
CA VAL A 140 1.59 -7.15 -2.61
C VAL A 140 2.05 -7.12 -4.06
N VAL A 141 2.81 -6.08 -4.45
CA VAL A 141 3.34 -5.92 -5.80
C VAL A 141 4.69 -5.23 -5.73
N SER A 142 5.65 -5.73 -6.49
CA SER A 142 6.91 -5.04 -6.79
C SER A 142 7.06 -4.85 -8.30
N PHE A 143 7.84 -3.86 -8.69
CA PHE A 143 8.13 -3.62 -10.11
C PHE A 143 9.41 -2.79 -10.27
N PRO A 144 10.16 -3.02 -11.36
CA PRO A 144 11.33 -2.22 -11.65
C PRO A 144 10.93 -0.82 -12.12
N TYR A 145 11.85 0.10 -11.93
CA TYR A 145 11.92 1.25 -12.83
C TYR A 145 12.70 0.84 -14.09
N VAL A 146 12.53 1.61 -15.15
CA VAL A 146 13.26 1.42 -16.41
C VAL A 146 13.79 2.75 -16.89
N MET A 147 15.07 2.79 -17.25
CA MET A 147 15.69 3.92 -17.91
C MET A 147 15.39 3.85 -19.41
N VAL A 148 14.75 4.88 -19.93
CA VAL A 148 14.40 5.00 -21.36
C VAL A 148 15.00 6.23 -22.00
N VAL A 149 15.35 6.10 -23.28
CA VAL A 149 15.74 7.18 -24.18
C VAL A 149 14.88 7.14 -25.44
N SER A 150 14.92 8.18 -26.27
CA SER A 150 14.33 8.13 -27.62
C SER A 150 14.89 6.95 -28.40
N ALA A 151 14.08 6.32 -29.24
CA ALA A 151 14.58 5.28 -30.16
C ALA A 151 15.69 5.81 -31.07
N GLU A 152 15.65 7.09 -31.46
CA GLU A 152 16.62 7.79 -32.28
C GLU A 152 17.85 8.28 -31.51
N SER A 153 17.87 8.10 -30.17
CA SER A 153 18.99 8.54 -29.33
C SER A 153 20.31 7.90 -29.78
N PRO A 154 21.43 8.65 -29.77
CA PRO A 154 22.77 8.11 -30.00
C PRO A 154 23.21 7.15 -28.88
N TYR A 155 22.59 7.25 -27.69
CA TYR A 155 22.90 6.43 -26.53
C TYR A 155 22.18 5.10 -26.63
N LYS A 156 22.95 4.00 -26.69
CA LYS A 156 22.41 2.63 -26.82
C LYS A 156 22.56 1.84 -25.53
N THR A 157 23.39 2.29 -24.62
CA THR A 157 23.69 1.63 -23.35
C THR A 157 23.76 2.65 -22.22
N VAL A 158 23.66 2.19 -20.97
CA VAL A 158 23.91 3.01 -19.77
C VAL A 158 25.33 3.57 -19.80
N ALA A 159 26.32 2.79 -20.25
CA ALA A 159 27.71 3.21 -20.36
C ALA A 159 27.91 4.42 -21.31
N ASP A 160 27.16 4.47 -22.42
CA ASP A 160 27.18 5.60 -23.34
C ASP A 160 26.74 6.91 -22.67
N LEU A 161 25.64 6.84 -21.90
CA LEU A 161 25.14 7.98 -21.12
C LEU A 161 26.15 8.44 -20.06
N VAL A 162 26.75 7.51 -19.33
CA VAL A 162 27.75 7.81 -18.30
C VAL A 162 28.96 8.48 -18.92
N LYS A 163 29.48 7.96 -20.06
CA LYS A 163 30.59 8.54 -20.79
C LYS A 163 30.29 9.99 -21.21
N ALA A 164 29.15 10.20 -21.88
CA ALA A 164 28.76 11.53 -22.34
C ALA A 164 28.55 12.54 -21.20
N ALA A 165 27.94 12.08 -20.07
CA ALA A 165 27.75 12.93 -18.89
C ALA A 165 29.07 13.31 -18.19
N LYS A 166 30.09 12.44 -18.23
CA LYS A 166 31.46 12.75 -17.71
C LYS A 166 32.20 13.71 -18.61
N GLU A 167 32.07 13.55 -19.93
CA GLU A 167 32.72 14.44 -20.91
C GLU A 167 32.14 15.87 -20.87
N LYS A 168 30.83 16.00 -20.67
CA LYS A 168 30.14 17.28 -20.65
C LYS A 168 29.14 17.34 -19.47
N PRO A 169 29.56 17.79 -18.29
CA PRO A 169 28.69 17.95 -17.13
C PRO A 169 27.47 18.83 -17.45
N ASN A 170 26.30 18.42 -16.95
CA ASN A 170 24.97 19.02 -17.18
C ASN A 170 24.48 19.03 -18.65
N ALA A 171 25.17 18.38 -19.59
CA ALA A 171 24.66 18.24 -20.98
C ALA A 171 23.62 17.13 -21.11
N ILE A 172 23.64 16.16 -20.22
CA ILE A 172 22.65 15.07 -20.18
C ILE A 172 21.53 15.49 -19.25
N SER A 173 20.31 15.56 -19.80
CA SER A 173 19.10 15.91 -19.06
C SER A 173 18.26 14.69 -18.72
N TYR A 174 17.54 14.75 -17.60
CA TYR A 174 16.58 13.71 -17.20
C TYR A 174 15.24 14.30 -16.79
N GLY A 175 14.15 13.58 -17.09
CA GLY A 175 12.81 13.91 -16.69
C GLY A 175 12.48 13.41 -15.29
N SER A 176 11.56 14.09 -14.58
CA SER A 176 10.95 13.61 -13.33
C SER A 176 9.52 14.16 -13.14
N PHE A 177 8.85 13.75 -12.06
CA PHE A 177 7.57 14.36 -11.65
C PHE A 177 7.75 15.50 -10.62
N GLY A 178 8.93 16.11 -10.62
CA GLY A 178 9.33 17.15 -9.68
C GLY A 178 10.18 16.63 -8.52
N PRO A 179 10.70 17.55 -7.69
CA PRO A 179 11.56 17.23 -6.55
C PRO A 179 10.93 16.21 -5.61
N GLY A 180 11.69 15.19 -5.19
CA GLY A 180 11.24 14.14 -4.28
C GLY A 180 10.38 13.05 -4.88
N SER A 181 10.10 13.09 -6.19
CA SER A 181 9.44 11.97 -6.87
C SER A 181 10.39 10.78 -7.05
N GLY A 182 9.83 9.57 -7.23
CA GLY A 182 10.62 8.36 -7.50
C GLY A 182 11.60 8.54 -8.68
N PRO A 183 11.14 8.98 -9.88
CA PRO A 183 12.02 9.28 -11.01
C PRO A 183 13.14 10.28 -10.70
N HIS A 184 12.88 11.31 -9.89
CA HIS A 184 13.91 12.26 -9.46
C HIS A 184 14.99 11.56 -8.63
N LEU A 185 14.59 10.86 -7.55
CA LEU A 185 15.54 10.25 -6.63
C LEU A 185 16.36 9.13 -7.26
N ILE A 186 15.75 8.35 -8.15
CA ILE A 186 16.48 7.27 -8.84
C ILE A 186 17.47 7.86 -9.85
N SER A 187 17.13 8.97 -10.51
CA SER A 187 18.07 9.67 -11.40
C SER A 187 19.20 10.32 -10.61
N GLU A 188 18.94 10.85 -9.41
CA GLU A 188 19.99 11.35 -8.51
C GLU A 188 20.86 10.22 -7.94
N LEU A 189 20.26 9.05 -7.61
CA LEU A 189 21.02 7.86 -7.25
C LEU A 189 21.94 7.42 -8.39
N PHE A 190 21.45 7.46 -9.64
CA PHE A 190 22.25 7.18 -10.83
C PHE A 190 23.40 8.18 -10.99
N ALA A 191 23.13 9.48 -10.85
CA ALA A 191 24.15 10.52 -10.92
C ALA A 191 25.22 10.33 -9.83
N LEU A 192 24.80 10.04 -8.60
CA LEU A 192 25.69 9.76 -7.47
C LEU A 192 26.56 8.51 -7.72
N SER A 193 25.95 7.42 -8.18
CA SER A 193 26.63 6.14 -8.43
C SER A 193 27.65 6.22 -9.56
N THR A 194 27.46 7.14 -10.50
CA THR A 194 28.33 7.34 -11.66
C THR A 194 29.33 8.49 -11.50
N GLY A 195 29.14 9.31 -10.47
CA GLY A 195 29.92 10.55 -10.29
C GLY A 195 29.69 11.58 -11.40
N THR A 196 28.45 11.61 -11.97
CA THR A 196 28.09 12.53 -13.07
C THR A 196 27.25 13.70 -12.57
N LYS A 197 27.21 14.78 -13.35
CA LYS A 197 26.30 15.92 -13.13
C LYS A 197 25.28 15.96 -14.25
N LEU A 198 24.01 15.89 -13.90
CA LEU A 198 22.88 15.81 -14.82
C LEU A 198 21.97 17.03 -14.68
N LEU A 199 21.24 17.37 -15.74
CA LEU A 199 20.28 18.46 -15.74
C LEU A 199 18.86 17.91 -15.44
N HIS A 200 18.31 18.30 -14.31
CA HIS A 200 16.95 17.92 -13.91
C HIS A 200 15.88 18.76 -14.62
N VAL A 201 14.90 18.10 -15.24
CA VAL A 201 13.73 18.72 -15.90
C VAL A 201 12.45 18.18 -15.28
N PRO A 202 11.73 18.97 -14.45
CA PRO A 202 10.52 18.52 -13.78
C PRO A 202 9.28 18.62 -14.69
N TYR A 203 8.40 17.61 -14.63
CA TYR A 203 7.13 17.52 -15.33
C TYR A 203 5.97 17.30 -14.37
N LYS A 204 4.73 17.54 -14.83
CA LYS A 204 3.51 17.28 -14.05
C LYS A 204 3.07 15.81 -14.04
N GLY A 205 3.84 14.91 -14.68
CA GLY A 205 3.53 13.47 -14.78
C GLY A 205 4.27 12.77 -15.91
N ALA A 206 4.02 11.48 -16.08
CA ALA A 206 4.73 10.62 -17.04
C ALA A 206 4.50 11.02 -18.50
N ALA A 207 3.25 11.29 -18.90
CA ALA A 207 2.91 11.53 -20.29
C ALA A 207 3.70 12.67 -20.96
N PRO A 208 3.80 13.88 -20.39
CA PRO A 208 4.63 14.93 -20.97
C PRO A 208 6.13 14.61 -20.92
N ALA A 209 6.64 13.97 -19.87
CA ALA A 209 8.05 13.56 -19.80
C ALA A 209 8.39 12.55 -20.91
N ILE A 210 7.55 11.53 -21.12
CA ILE A 210 7.70 10.53 -22.17
C ILE A 210 7.66 11.18 -23.57
N ALA A 211 6.75 12.13 -23.78
CA ALA A 211 6.65 12.85 -25.07
C ALA A 211 7.95 13.61 -25.37
N ASP A 212 8.52 14.32 -24.40
CA ASP A 212 9.74 15.07 -24.55
C ASP A 212 10.99 14.19 -24.71
N VAL A 213 11.01 13.01 -24.08
CA VAL A 213 12.06 12.01 -24.34
C VAL A 213 11.95 11.46 -25.76
N MET A 214 10.75 11.11 -26.23
CA MET A 214 10.55 10.67 -27.62
C MET A 214 10.96 11.75 -28.63
N GLY A 215 10.67 13.01 -28.32
CA GLY A 215 11.06 14.16 -29.13
C GLY A 215 12.51 14.62 -28.99
N GLY A 216 13.32 13.97 -28.13
CA GLY A 216 14.72 14.31 -27.90
C GLY A 216 14.95 15.61 -27.12
N GLN A 217 13.92 16.23 -26.53
CA GLN A 217 14.02 17.44 -25.72
C GLN A 217 14.66 17.14 -24.35
N VAL A 218 14.45 15.93 -23.83
CA VAL A 218 15.08 15.41 -22.63
C VAL A 218 15.81 14.10 -22.99
N THR A 219 17.02 13.94 -22.48
CA THR A 219 17.90 12.85 -22.89
C THR A 219 17.38 11.49 -22.43
N PHE A 220 17.00 11.36 -21.16
CA PHE A 220 16.46 10.11 -20.62
C PHE A 220 15.40 10.36 -19.56
N PHE A 221 14.66 9.31 -19.24
CA PHE A 221 13.69 9.26 -18.16
C PHE A 221 13.78 7.92 -17.46
N ILE A 222 13.72 7.92 -16.14
CA ILE A 222 13.60 6.70 -15.34
C ILE A 222 12.22 6.70 -14.71
N ASP A 223 11.36 5.76 -15.11
CA ASP A 223 10.01 5.64 -14.56
C ASP A 223 9.64 4.16 -14.34
N SER A 224 8.58 3.94 -13.59
CA SER A 224 8.01 2.60 -13.39
C SER A 224 7.77 1.91 -14.74
N LEU A 225 8.18 0.65 -14.87
CA LEU A 225 8.12 -0.08 -16.14
C LEU A 225 6.75 -0.06 -16.83
N PRO A 226 5.61 -0.19 -16.12
CA PRO A 226 4.29 -0.10 -16.77
C PRO A 226 4.07 1.18 -17.59
N SER A 227 4.63 2.29 -17.14
CA SER A 227 4.38 3.62 -17.71
C SER A 227 4.90 3.75 -19.16
N PRO A 228 6.19 3.52 -19.48
CA PRO A 228 6.70 3.59 -20.85
C PRO A 228 6.57 2.29 -21.65
N LEU A 229 6.02 1.20 -21.08
CA LEU A 229 6.05 -0.14 -21.68
C LEU A 229 5.42 -0.18 -23.09
N GLY A 230 4.31 0.54 -23.30
CA GLY A 230 3.67 0.62 -24.60
C GLY A 230 4.57 1.26 -25.66
N GLN A 231 5.29 2.32 -25.30
CA GLN A 231 6.23 3.01 -26.20
C GLN A 231 7.51 2.21 -26.45
N ILE A 232 7.96 1.42 -25.46
CA ILE A 232 9.08 0.48 -25.62
C ILE A 232 8.69 -0.62 -26.60
N LYS A 233 7.54 -1.29 -26.40
CA LYS A 233 7.02 -2.32 -27.29
C LYS A 233 6.73 -1.79 -28.70
N GLY A 234 6.29 -0.53 -28.80
CA GLY A 234 6.04 0.17 -30.07
C GLY A 234 7.30 0.72 -30.76
N GLY A 235 8.49 0.49 -30.20
CA GLY A 235 9.76 0.93 -30.80
C GLY A 235 9.97 2.45 -30.85
N LYS A 236 9.21 3.23 -30.06
CA LYS A 236 9.34 4.69 -29.95
C LYS A 236 10.34 5.11 -28.87
N LEU A 237 10.50 4.26 -27.87
CA LEU A 237 11.51 4.39 -26.83
C LEU A 237 12.43 3.18 -26.82
N ARG A 238 13.69 3.40 -26.49
CA ARG A 238 14.66 2.34 -26.18
C ARG A 238 14.84 2.26 -24.67
N ALA A 239 14.61 1.07 -24.12
CA ALA A 239 14.96 0.78 -22.73
C ALA A 239 16.46 0.47 -22.66
N LEU A 240 17.20 1.18 -21.79
CA LEU A 240 18.63 0.96 -21.59
C LEU A 240 18.92 0.00 -20.44
N ALA A 241 18.16 0.08 -19.36
CA ALA A 241 18.28 -0.84 -18.24
C ALA A 241 17.02 -0.80 -17.35
N VAL A 242 16.75 -1.90 -16.65
CA VAL A 242 15.86 -1.97 -15.49
C VAL A 242 16.67 -1.77 -14.21
N THR A 243 16.04 -1.26 -13.15
CA THR A 243 16.76 -0.85 -11.93
C THR A 243 16.85 -1.95 -10.87
N THR A 244 16.24 -3.10 -11.10
CA THR A 244 16.29 -4.28 -10.23
C THR A 244 17.59 -5.06 -10.41
N LEU A 245 17.94 -5.89 -9.40
CA LEU A 245 19.12 -6.77 -9.47
C LEU A 245 18.97 -7.87 -10.55
N GLU A 246 17.73 -8.26 -10.83
CA GLU A 246 17.39 -9.25 -11.85
C GLU A 246 16.63 -8.60 -13.01
N ARG A 247 16.80 -9.15 -14.21
CA ARG A 247 16.05 -8.69 -15.40
C ARG A 247 14.55 -8.92 -15.24
N SER A 248 13.77 -8.01 -15.79
CA SER A 248 12.31 -8.16 -15.77
C SER A 248 11.85 -9.18 -16.81
N PRO A 249 11.03 -10.18 -16.46
CA PRO A 249 10.46 -11.12 -17.42
C PRO A 249 9.56 -10.45 -18.48
N THR A 250 9.08 -9.23 -18.21
CA THR A 250 8.28 -8.44 -19.17
C THR A 250 9.11 -7.84 -20.31
N VAL A 251 10.40 -7.60 -20.04
CA VAL A 251 11.40 -7.05 -20.98
C VAL A 251 12.73 -7.80 -20.80
N PRO A 252 12.80 -9.10 -21.11
CA PRO A 252 13.93 -9.95 -20.75
C PRO A 252 15.25 -9.59 -21.44
N ASP A 253 15.16 -8.91 -22.59
CA ASP A 253 16.33 -8.46 -23.35
C ASP A 253 16.94 -7.17 -22.77
N VAL A 254 16.24 -6.46 -21.87
CA VAL A 254 16.74 -5.24 -21.24
C VAL A 254 17.63 -5.63 -20.06
N PRO A 255 18.93 -5.19 -20.06
CA PRO A 255 19.85 -5.50 -18.97
C PRO A 255 19.43 -4.83 -17.66
N THR A 256 20.02 -5.26 -16.56
CA THR A 256 19.89 -4.55 -15.28
C THR A 256 20.88 -3.39 -15.19
N MET A 257 20.51 -2.35 -14.43
CA MET A 257 21.45 -1.27 -14.12
C MET A 257 22.69 -1.80 -13.40
N SER A 258 22.52 -2.84 -12.57
CA SER A 258 23.61 -3.44 -11.79
C SER A 258 24.63 -4.21 -12.65
N GLU A 259 24.29 -4.60 -13.89
CA GLU A 259 25.26 -5.14 -14.85
C GLU A 259 26.33 -4.09 -15.27
N THR A 260 25.98 -2.80 -15.21
CA THR A 260 26.91 -1.69 -15.50
C THR A 260 27.40 -1.01 -14.22
N LEU A 261 26.57 -0.92 -13.20
CA LEU A 261 26.82 -0.26 -11.91
C LEU A 261 26.59 -1.24 -10.77
N PRO A 262 27.61 -2.04 -10.38
CA PRO A 262 27.45 -3.08 -9.37
C PRO A 262 26.82 -2.55 -8.07
N GLY A 263 25.76 -3.23 -7.59
CA GLY A 263 25.02 -2.86 -6.39
C GLY A 263 23.96 -1.78 -6.58
N PHE A 264 23.73 -1.30 -7.81
CA PHE A 264 22.57 -0.43 -8.08
C PHE A 264 21.30 -1.26 -7.97
N ASP A 265 20.45 -0.89 -7.02
CA ASP A 265 19.14 -1.49 -6.81
C ASP A 265 18.13 -0.43 -6.42
N ALA A 266 17.05 -0.33 -7.18
CA ALA A 266 15.94 0.57 -6.91
C ALA A 266 14.65 -0.09 -7.39
N ILE A 267 13.81 -0.45 -6.44
CA ILE A 267 12.54 -1.13 -6.69
C ILE A 267 11.37 -0.25 -6.28
N ALA A 268 10.34 -0.23 -7.11
CA ALA A 268 9.04 0.27 -6.70
C ALA A 268 8.24 -0.86 -6.08
N TRP A 269 7.48 -0.54 -5.05
CA TRP A 269 6.65 -1.50 -4.34
C TRP A 269 5.32 -0.89 -3.91
N LEU A 270 4.32 -1.76 -3.78
CA LEU A 270 3.05 -1.47 -3.14
C LEU A 270 2.79 -2.50 -2.04
N GLY A 271 2.20 -2.06 -0.95
CA GLY A 271 1.85 -2.91 0.18
C GLY A 271 0.47 -2.56 0.72
N VAL A 272 -0.05 -3.41 1.57
CA VAL A 272 -1.31 -3.17 2.29
C VAL A 272 -1.02 -2.92 3.76
N ALA A 273 -1.66 -1.90 4.31
CA ALA A 273 -1.68 -1.60 5.73
C ALA A 273 -3.08 -1.25 6.21
N ALA A 274 -3.28 -1.35 7.50
CA ALA A 274 -4.46 -0.92 8.24
C ALA A 274 -4.11 0.23 9.19
N PRO A 275 -5.08 0.91 9.83
CA PRO A 275 -4.83 1.88 10.88
C PRO A 275 -3.98 1.30 12.01
N PRO A 276 -3.24 2.14 12.77
CA PRO A 276 -2.41 1.67 13.87
C PRO A 276 -3.27 0.93 14.91
N ASN A 277 -2.71 -0.10 15.54
CA ASN A 277 -3.38 -0.94 16.54
C ASN A 277 -4.56 -1.79 16.01
N THR A 278 -4.63 -2.06 14.72
CA THR A 278 -5.61 -3.02 14.18
C THR A 278 -5.40 -4.41 14.81
N PRO A 279 -6.46 -5.06 15.31
CA PRO A 279 -6.36 -6.33 16.04
C PRO A 279 -5.63 -7.43 15.25
N PRO A 280 -4.76 -8.23 15.90
CA PRO A 280 -3.97 -9.28 15.24
C PRO A 280 -4.82 -10.27 14.43
N ALA A 281 -6.00 -10.67 14.90
CA ALA A 281 -6.88 -11.60 14.20
C ALA A 281 -7.37 -11.05 12.84
N ILE A 282 -7.54 -9.73 12.72
CA ILE A 282 -7.88 -9.06 11.47
C ILE A 282 -6.66 -9.05 10.53
N VAL A 283 -5.49 -8.71 11.08
CA VAL A 283 -4.22 -8.71 10.34
C VAL A 283 -3.92 -10.08 9.76
N ASP A 284 -4.04 -11.14 10.56
CA ASP A 284 -3.79 -12.52 10.14
C ASP A 284 -4.74 -12.95 9.02
N LYS A 285 -6.03 -12.59 9.12
CA LYS A 285 -7.01 -12.90 8.07
C LYS A 285 -6.69 -12.19 6.76
N LEU A 286 -6.35 -10.90 6.81
CA LEU A 286 -5.96 -10.12 5.63
C LEU A 286 -4.65 -10.64 5.04
N PHE A 287 -3.64 -10.91 5.87
CA PHE A 287 -2.36 -11.45 5.43
C PHE A 287 -2.52 -12.79 4.71
N LYS A 288 -3.33 -13.71 5.27
CA LYS A 288 -3.65 -14.99 4.61
C LYS A 288 -4.32 -14.79 3.25
N ALA A 289 -5.32 -13.92 3.17
CA ALA A 289 -6.01 -13.62 1.90
C ALA A 289 -5.04 -13.05 0.85
N LEU A 290 -4.16 -12.11 1.23
CA LEU A 290 -3.13 -11.56 0.35
C LEU A 290 -2.15 -12.64 -0.13
N GLY A 291 -1.74 -13.55 0.74
CA GLY A 291 -0.88 -14.68 0.40
C GLY A 291 -1.52 -15.67 -0.58
N GLU A 292 -2.83 -15.88 -0.50
CA GLU A 292 -3.57 -16.68 -1.47
C GLU A 292 -3.70 -15.98 -2.82
N ILE A 293 -3.94 -14.66 -2.83
CA ILE A 293 -4.04 -13.84 -4.05
C ILE A 293 -2.71 -13.80 -4.79
N SER A 294 -1.58 -13.65 -4.10
CA SER A 294 -0.26 -13.60 -4.73
C SER A 294 0.10 -14.90 -5.48
N ARG A 295 -0.51 -16.04 -5.10
CA ARG A 295 -0.32 -17.35 -5.75
C ARG A 295 -1.36 -17.64 -6.83
N ASP A 296 -2.36 -16.77 -7.01
CA ASP A 296 -3.38 -16.91 -8.07
C ASP A 296 -2.72 -16.64 -9.42
N LYS A 297 -2.68 -17.68 -10.28
CA LYS A 297 -2.03 -17.60 -11.58
C LYS A 297 -2.63 -16.52 -12.47
N ALA A 298 -3.96 -16.40 -12.53
CA ALA A 298 -4.63 -15.43 -13.38
C ALA A 298 -4.34 -13.98 -12.92
N TYR A 299 -4.26 -13.76 -11.61
CA TYR A 299 -3.82 -12.48 -11.03
C TYR A 299 -2.36 -12.19 -11.41
N GLY A 300 -1.48 -13.17 -11.27
CA GLY A 300 -0.08 -13.06 -11.64
C GLY A 300 0.12 -12.73 -13.11
N ASP A 301 -0.49 -13.49 -14.01
CA ASP A 301 -0.41 -13.29 -15.46
C ASP A 301 -0.90 -11.88 -15.88
N ARG A 302 -2.01 -11.42 -15.28
CA ARG A 302 -2.56 -10.07 -15.52
C ARG A 302 -1.60 -8.96 -15.13
N LEU A 303 -0.93 -9.08 -13.97
CA LEU A 303 0.05 -8.10 -13.51
C LEU A 303 1.33 -8.15 -14.33
N GLN A 304 1.86 -9.33 -14.60
CA GLN A 304 3.12 -9.51 -15.38
C GLN A 304 2.99 -8.98 -16.80
N ALA A 305 1.82 -9.08 -17.42
CA ALA A 305 1.58 -8.54 -18.76
C ALA A 305 1.87 -7.03 -18.88
N VAL A 306 1.77 -6.32 -17.76
CA VAL A 306 2.02 -4.87 -17.65
C VAL A 306 3.29 -4.53 -16.86
N GLY A 307 4.15 -5.50 -16.54
CA GLY A 307 5.44 -5.26 -15.89
C GLY A 307 5.40 -5.21 -14.37
N LEU A 308 4.34 -5.72 -13.77
CA LEU A 308 4.16 -5.80 -12.32
C LEU A 308 4.38 -7.24 -11.84
N GLN A 309 5.02 -7.41 -10.70
CA GLN A 309 5.28 -8.71 -10.08
C GLN A 309 4.43 -8.86 -8.82
N PRO A 310 3.51 -9.82 -8.74
CA PRO A 310 2.84 -10.12 -7.48
C PRO A 310 3.85 -10.70 -6.49
N VAL A 311 3.83 -10.19 -5.29
CA VAL A 311 4.69 -10.63 -4.18
C VAL A 311 3.87 -10.76 -2.91
N VAL A 312 4.41 -11.43 -1.91
CA VAL A 312 3.88 -11.47 -0.55
C VAL A 312 5.05 -11.59 0.41
N SER A 313 5.04 -10.82 1.46
CA SER A 313 6.04 -10.91 2.53
C SER A 313 5.89 -12.23 3.29
N LYS A 314 6.95 -12.73 3.93
CA LYS A 314 6.88 -13.94 4.76
C LYS A 314 6.04 -13.71 6.02
N SER A 315 6.04 -12.47 6.52
CA SER A 315 5.22 -12.06 7.66
C SER A 315 5.05 -10.53 7.67
N PRO A 316 4.04 -9.98 8.41
CA PRO A 316 3.91 -8.54 8.64
C PRO A 316 5.16 -7.94 9.30
N GLN A 317 5.81 -8.68 10.20
CA GLN A 317 7.02 -8.25 10.90
C GLN A 317 8.22 -8.14 9.96
N GLU A 318 8.39 -9.10 9.04
CA GLU A 318 9.42 -9.02 8.00
C GLU A 318 9.18 -7.81 7.09
N PHE A 319 7.94 -7.57 6.66
CA PHE A 319 7.60 -6.41 5.84
C PHE A 319 7.92 -5.10 6.55
N ARG A 320 7.56 -4.97 7.83
CA ARG A 320 7.92 -3.80 8.64
C ARG A 320 9.43 -3.59 8.73
N ALA A 321 10.20 -4.65 9.01
CA ALA A 321 11.65 -4.56 9.10
C ALA A 321 12.28 -4.13 7.77
N TRP A 322 11.77 -4.66 6.65
CA TRP A 322 12.19 -4.28 5.32
C TRP A 322 11.87 -2.80 5.01
N LEU A 323 10.68 -2.31 5.38
CA LEU A 323 10.29 -0.90 5.21
C LEU A 323 11.23 0.05 5.96
N LEU A 324 11.63 -0.30 7.18
CA LEU A 324 12.61 0.48 7.96
C LEU A 324 13.95 0.55 7.24
N GLY A 325 14.43 -0.58 6.70
CA GLY A 325 15.65 -0.63 5.88
C GLY A 325 15.55 0.23 4.63
N GLN A 326 14.42 0.17 3.91
CA GLN A 326 14.17 1.00 2.73
C GLN A 326 14.14 2.50 3.08
N LYS A 327 13.49 2.88 4.17
CA LYS A 327 13.48 4.28 4.63
C LYS A 327 14.89 4.79 4.93
N GLN A 328 15.71 3.98 5.59
CA GLN A 328 17.10 4.32 5.88
C GLN A 328 17.94 4.44 4.59
N TYR A 329 17.81 3.46 3.68
CA TYR A 329 18.50 3.46 2.39
C TYR A 329 18.23 4.76 1.60
N TRP A 330 16.97 5.14 1.44
CA TRP A 330 16.60 6.37 0.75
C TRP A 330 17.05 7.62 1.49
N GLY A 331 17.08 7.60 2.83
CA GLY A 331 17.66 8.68 3.64
C GLY A 331 19.15 8.87 3.38
N ASP A 332 19.90 7.79 3.19
CA ASP A 332 21.31 7.84 2.82
C ASP A 332 21.52 8.42 1.40
N VAL A 333 20.67 8.02 0.45
CA VAL A 333 20.68 8.58 -0.91
C VAL A 333 20.43 10.08 -0.89
N VAL A 334 19.38 10.53 -0.21
CA VAL A 334 19.02 11.96 -0.08
C VAL A 334 20.19 12.76 0.49
N ARG A 335 20.83 12.29 1.56
CA ARG A 335 21.97 12.95 2.19
C ARG A 335 23.20 13.00 1.27
N LYS A 336 23.58 11.86 0.68
CA LYS A 336 24.78 11.75 -0.17
C LYS A 336 24.66 12.54 -1.47
N ALA A 337 23.47 12.59 -2.06
CA ALA A 337 23.19 13.36 -3.27
C ALA A 337 22.91 14.85 -2.99
N ASN A 338 22.92 15.28 -1.71
CA ASN A 338 22.56 16.65 -1.29
C ASN A 338 21.22 17.12 -1.86
N ILE A 339 20.21 16.22 -1.89
CA ILE A 339 18.89 16.57 -2.43
C ILE A 339 18.22 17.55 -1.47
N PRO A 340 17.76 18.72 -1.97
CA PRO A 340 17.14 19.74 -1.14
C PRO A 340 15.89 19.19 -0.44
N MET A 341 15.69 19.59 0.81
CA MET A 341 14.44 19.36 1.53
C MET A 341 13.30 20.06 0.79
N VAL A 342 12.14 19.42 0.77
CA VAL A 342 10.93 19.93 0.12
C VAL A 342 10.00 20.47 1.22
N GLU A 343 9.48 21.68 1.06
CA GLU A 343 8.51 22.31 1.97
C GLU A 343 7.13 21.63 1.94
#